data_517ac410aab60b26ab627d9cca90d6a0
#
_entry.id   517ac410aab60b26ab627d9cca90d6a0
#
_cell.length_a   1.000
_cell.length_b   1.000
_cell.length_c   1.000
_cell.angle_alpha   90.00
_cell.angle_beta   90.00
_cell.angle_gamma   90.00
#
_symmetry.space_group_name_H-M   'P 1'
#
loop_
_entity.id
_entity.type
_entity.pdbx_description
1 polymer ?
#
loop_
_entity_poly.entity_id
_entity_poly.type
_entity_poly.pdbx_seq_one_letter_code
_entity_poly.pdbx_strand_id
1 'polypeptide(L)'
;MVAAARVDETGAIWATLASVPDPEIPVLSVVDLGIVRAVEPGRVLITPTYTGCPATQVIERDIRTALDAAGYRDVRVETALSPPWTTDWITPEGRAKLHAYGIAPPMAPGQRAPACPQCGSAETEEISRFGSTPCKALWRCRACAEPFDLFKCH
;
A
#
# COMPACT_ATOMS: atom_id res chain seq x y z
N MET A 1 -24.11 -12.94 22.73
CA MET A 1 -23.02 -13.88 22.43
C MET A 1 -22.56 -13.85 20.96
N VAL A 2 -23.48 -13.76 20.02
CA VAL A 2 -23.13 -13.77 18.57
C VAL A 2 -22.38 -12.49 18.12
N ALA A 3 -22.65 -11.34 18.73
CA ALA A 3 -22.03 -10.07 18.35
C ALA A 3 -20.52 -9.98 18.77
N ALA A 4 -20.17 -10.51 19.94
CA ALA A 4 -18.80 -10.48 20.44
C ALA A 4 -17.86 -11.37 19.61
N ALA A 5 -18.35 -12.54 19.19
CA ALA A 5 -17.58 -13.45 18.33
C ALA A 5 -17.31 -12.86 16.93
N ARG A 6 -18.23 -12.06 16.43
CA ARG A 6 -18.09 -11.40 15.11
C ARG A 6 -17.08 -10.25 15.12
N VAL A 7 -16.95 -9.52 16.24
CA VAL A 7 -15.96 -8.46 16.37
C VAL A 7 -14.56 -9.04 16.44
N ASP A 8 -14.40 -10.17 17.11
CA ASP A 8 -13.12 -10.90 17.20
C ASP A 8 -12.73 -11.47 15.83
N GLU A 9 -13.68 -12.02 15.08
CA GLU A 9 -13.46 -12.54 13.72
C GLU A 9 -13.00 -11.46 12.75
N THR A 10 -13.63 -10.28 12.74
CA THR A 10 -13.20 -9.17 11.88
C THR A 10 -11.82 -8.67 12.24
N GLY A 11 -11.48 -8.58 13.53
CA GLY A 11 -10.14 -8.25 13.98
C GLY A 11 -9.09 -9.27 13.55
N ALA A 12 -9.41 -10.55 13.63
CA ALA A 12 -8.53 -11.62 13.16
C ALA A 12 -8.33 -11.59 11.63
N ILE A 13 -9.37 -11.27 10.87
CA ILE A 13 -9.28 -11.08 9.42
C ILE A 13 -8.37 -9.88 9.08
N TRP A 14 -8.52 -8.76 9.76
CA TRP A 14 -7.62 -7.60 9.60
C TRP A 14 -6.16 -8.00 9.85
N ALA A 15 -5.89 -8.75 10.91
CA ALA A 15 -4.54 -9.23 11.23
C ALA A 15 -3.99 -10.15 10.13
N THR A 16 -4.82 -11.02 9.58
CA THR A 16 -4.45 -11.91 8.47
C THR A 16 -4.08 -11.08 7.24
N LEU A 17 -4.90 -10.08 6.89
CA LEU A 17 -4.65 -9.22 5.73
C LEU A 17 -3.41 -8.34 5.92
N ALA A 18 -3.10 -7.93 7.13
CA ALA A 18 -1.88 -7.18 7.44
C ALA A 18 -0.60 -7.97 7.18
N SER A 19 -0.68 -9.28 7.02
CA SER A 19 0.44 -10.14 6.65
C SER A 19 0.59 -10.37 5.14
N VAL A 20 -0.35 -9.88 4.32
CA VAL A 20 -0.31 -10.03 2.85
C VAL A 20 0.51 -8.88 2.27
N PRO A 21 1.70 -9.16 1.71
CA PRO A 21 2.56 -8.12 1.16
C PRO A 21 2.07 -7.66 -0.22
N ASP A 22 2.37 -6.40 -0.54
CA ASP A 22 2.24 -5.91 -1.90
C ASP A 22 3.29 -6.56 -2.80
N PRO A 23 2.94 -7.06 -4.01
CA PRO A 23 3.92 -7.73 -4.87
C PRO A 23 5.00 -6.81 -5.43
N GLU A 24 4.73 -5.51 -5.58
CA GLU A 24 5.69 -4.53 -6.11
C GLU A 24 6.52 -3.87 -5.01
N ILE A 25 5.98 -3.70 -3.81
CA ILE A 25 6.65 -3.11 -2.65
C ILE A 25 6.44 -4.03 -1.44
N PRO A 26 7.21 -5.13 -1.34
CA PRO A 26 6.95 -6.20 -0.35
C PRO A 26 7.05 -5.78 1.12
N VAL A 27 7.65 -4.63 1.40
CA VAL A 27 7.71 -4.08 2.77
C VAL A 27 6.35 -3.56 3.24
N LEU A 28 5.44 -3.26 2.30
CA LEU A 28 4.07 -2.82 2.59
C LEU A 28 3.08 -3.98 2.49
N SER A 29 2.13 -4.01 3.40
CA SER A 29 0.97 -4.89 3.30
C SER A 29 -0.17 -4.22 2.54
N VAL A 30 -1.15 -5.02 2.13
CA VAL A 30 -2.39 -4.50 1.52
C VAL A 30 -3.19 -3.61 2.49
N VAL A 31 -2.98 -3.79 3.79
CA VAL A 31 -3.55 -2.91 4.82
C VAL A 31 -2.79 -1.58 4.89
N ASP A 32 -1.47 -1.62 4.89
CA ASP A 32 -0.61 -0.41 4.89
C ASP A 32 -0.92 0.51 3.71
N LEU A 33 -1.18 -0.06 2.54
CA LEU A 33 -1.52 0.70 1.32
C LEU A 33 -2.96 1.23 1.31
N GLY A 34 -3.81 0.81 2.25
CA GLY A 34 -5.22 1.18 2.24
C GLY A 34 -6.04 0.51 1.14
N ILE A 35 -5.53 -0.59 0.57
CA ILE A 35 -6.25 -1.40 -0.41
C ILE A 35 -7.46 -2.08 0.24
N VAL A 36 -7.32 -2.58 1.46
CA VAL A 36 -8.43 -3.13 2.23
C VAL A 36 -9.26 -1.98 2.78
N ARG A 37 -10.50 -1.85 2.31
CA ARG A 37 -11.40 -0.74 2.65
C ARG A 37 -12.32 -1.06 3.82
N ALA A 38 -12.78 -2.30 3.88
CA ALA A 38 -13.68 -2.73 4.95
C ALA A 38 -13.57 -4.24 5.15
N VAL A 39 -13.73 -4.67 6.38
CA VAL A 39 -13.91 -6.07 6.75
C VAL A 39 -15.23 -6.16 7.49
N GLU A 40 -16.18 -6.86 6.88
CA GLU A 40 -17.51 -7.09 7.41
C GLU A 40 -17.75 -8.60 7.59
N PRO A 41 -18.74 -9.02 8.37
CA PRO A 41 -19.06 -10.44 8.48
C PRO A 41 -19.31 -11.07 7.11
N GLY A 42 -18.45 -12.03 6.73
CA GLY A 42 -18.56 -12.75 5.47
C GLY A 42 -18.07 -11.99 4.23
N ARG A 43 -17.47 -10.78 4.40
CA ARG A 43 -17.03 -9.96 3.27
C ARG A 43 -15.81 -9.12 3.57
N VAL A 44 -14.88 -9.08 2.63
CA VAL A 44 -13.75 -8.14 2.60
C VAL A 44 -13.89 -7.26 1.36
N LEU A 45 -13.88 -5.95 1.54
CA LEU A 45 -13.94 -4.98 0.44
C LEU A 45 -12.56 -4.43 0.16
N ILE A 46 -12.11 -4.52 -1.09
CA ILE A 46 -10.82 -4.00 -1.52
C ILE A 46 -10.98 -3.00 -2.67
N THR A 47 -10.05 -2.05 -2.75
CA THR A 47 -9.95 -1.12 -3.87
C THR A 47 -8.51 -1.18 -4.40
N PRO A 48 -8.29 -1.57 -5.67
CA PRO A 48 -6.95 -1.61 -6.24
C PRO A 48 -6.33 -0.23 -6.36
N THR A 49 -5.01 -0.14 -6.34
CA THR A 49 -4.27 1.12 -6.39
C THR A 49 -4.52 1.92 -7.67
N TYR A 50 -4.69 1.22 -8.80
CA TYR A 50 -5.22 1.81 -10.03
C TYR A 50 -5.71 0.72 -10.98
N THR A 51 -6.63 1.06 -11.87
CA THR A 51 -7.20 0.12 -12.83
C THR A 51 -6.18 -0.24 -13.92
N GLY A 52 -6.14 -1.52 -14.29
CA GLY A 52 -5.24 -2.02 -15.33
C GLY A 52 -3.83 -2.39 -14.84
N CYS A 53 -3.55 -2.28 -13.54
CA CYS A 53 -2.30 -2.78 -12.98
C CYS A 53 -2.30 -4.31 -12.94
N PRO A 54 -1.29 -5.00 -13.51
CA PRO A 54 -1.19 -6.45 -13.41
C PRO A 54 -1.12 -6.96 -11.97
N ALA A 55 -0.63 -6.14 -11.05
CA ALA A 55 -0.53 -6.47 -9.64
C ALA A 55 -1.90 -6.67 -8.97
N THR A 56 -2.98 -6.09 -9.51
CA THR A 56 -4.33 -6.20 -8.95
C THR A 56 -4.78 -7.66 -8.83
N GLN A 57 -4.60 -8.46 -9.88
CA GLN A 57 -4.96 -9.87 -9.87
C GLN A 57 -4.11 -10.68 -8.89
N VAL A 58 -2.83 -10.34 -8.78
CA VAL A 58 -1.92 -10.97 -7.82
C VAL A 58 -2.37 -10.66 -6.40
N ILE A 59 -2.70 -9.41 -6.11
CA ILE A 59 -3.18 -8.97 -4.79
C ILE A 59 -4.47 -9.70 -4.41
N GLU A 60 -5.46 -9.77 -5.31
CA GLU A 60 -6.71 -10.49 -5.07
C GLU A 60 -6.48 -11.97 -4.77
N ARG A 61 -5.63 -12.61 -5.55
CA ARG A 61 -5.25 -14.01 -5.35
C ARG A 61 -4.54 -14.22 -4.01
N ASP A 62 -3.60 -13.34 -3.66
CA ASP A 62 -2.83 -13.47 -2.44
C ASP A 62 -3.71 -13.24 -1.20
N ILE A 63 -4.65 -12.28 -1.27
CA ILE A 63 -5.66 -12.08 -0.23
C ILE A 63 -6.51 -13.34 -0.09
N ARG A 64 -7.00 -13.92 -1.18
CA ARG A 64 -7.80 -15.15 -1.14
C ARG A 64 -7.02 -16.30 -0.50
N THR A 65 -5.78 -16.47 -0.93
CA THR A 65 -4.90 -17.52 -0.42
C THR A 65 -4.67 -17.37 1.09
N ALA A 66 -4.41 -16.16 1.56
CA ALA A 66 -4.20 -15.89 2.98
C ALA A 66 -5.46 -16.15 3.82
N LEU A 67 -6.62 -15.74 3.33
CA LEU A 67 -7.91 -15.99 4.00
C LEU A 67 -8.22 -17.50 4.06
N ASP A 68 -8.00 -18.23 2.99
CA ASP A 68 -8.21 -19.68 2.93
C ASP A 68 -7.28 -20.41 3.90
N ALA A 69 -6.00 -20.03 3.95
CA ALA A 69 -5.01 -20.62 4.86
C ALA A 69 -5.34 -20.35 6.33
N ALA A 70 -5.97 -19.21 6.63
CA ALA A 70 -6.42 -18.86 7.98
C ALA A 70 -7.78 -19.47 8.35
N GLY A 71 -8.44 -20.21 7.45
CA GLY A 71 -9.72 -20.85 7.68
C GLY A 71 -10.95 -20.02 7.29
N TYR A 72 -10.78 -18.87 6.67
CA TYR A 72 -11.87 -17.97 6.27
C TYR A 72 -12.32 -18.22 4.82
N ARG A 73 -12.62 -19.47 4.50
CA ARG A 73 -12.99 -19.90 3.12
C ARG A 73 -14.33 -19.34 2.63
N ASP A 74 -15.24 -19.06 3.56
CA ASP A 74 -16.58 -18.53 3.24
C ASP A 74 -16.62 -17.00 3.12
N VAL A 75 -15.53 -16.32 3.46
CA VAL A 75 -15.42 -14.87 3.36
C VAL A 75 -15.22 -14.49 1.88
N ARG A 76 -16.12 -13.64 1.38
CA ARG A 76 -16.04 -13.15 0.00
C ARG A 76 -15.09 -11.95 -0.08
N VAL A 77 -14.31 -11.89 -1.16
CA VAL A 77 -13.48 -10.73 -1.50
C VAL A 77 -14.18 -10.00 -2.63
N GLU A 78 -14.58 -8.75 -2.38
CA GLU A 78 -15.28 -7.91 -3.34
C GLU A 78 -14.42 -6.69 -3.67
N THR A 79 -14.44 -6.28 -4.93
CA THR A 79 -13.68 -5.12 -5.42
C THR A 79 -14.61 -3.93 -5.62
N ALA A 80 -14.26 -2.78 -5.04
CA ALA A 80 -14.91 -1.50 -5.27
C ALA A 80 -13.95 -0.57 -6.02
N LEU A 81 -14.40 -0.04 -7.15
CA LEU A 81 -13.63 0.90 -7.97
C LEU A 81 -14.00 2.36 -7.69
N SER A 82 -15.04 2.58 -6.88
CA SER A 82 -15.51 3.93 -6.52
C SER A 82 -15.71 4.00 -5.00
N PRO A 83 -15.13 4.98 -4.31
CA PRO A 83 -14.16 5.95 -4.84
C PRO A 83 -12.86 5.28 -5.27
N PRO A 84 -12.10 5.88 -6.22
CA PRO A 84 -10.83 5.33 -6.64
C PRO A 84 -9.80 5.42 -5.51
N TRP A 85 -8.84 4.50 -5.52
CA TRP A 85 -7.73 4.53 -4.56
C TRP A 85 -6.93 5.82 -4.68
N THR A 86 -6.47 6.32 -3.55
CA THR A 86 -5.60 7.51 -3.46
C THR A 86 -4.45 7.23 -2.48
N THR A 87 -3.33 7.89 -2.70
CA THR A 87 -2.17 7.82 -1.79
C THR A 87 -2.47 8.33 -0.38
N ASP A 88 -3.55 9.10 -0.20
CA ASP A 88 -4.00 9.53 1.12
C ASP A 88 -4.46 8.37 2.01
N TRP A 89 -4.76 7.22 1.41
CA TRP A 89 -5.20 6.01 2.12
C TRP A 89 -4.03 5.19 2.68
N ILE A 90 -2.80 5.50 2.29
CA ILE A 90 -1.62 4.87 2.88
C ILE A 90 -1.55 5.24 4.35
N THR A 91 -1.44 4.22 5.22
CA THR A 91 -1.38 4.44 6.66
C THR A 91 -0.08 5.14 7.08
N PRO A 92 -0.04 5.81 8.25
CA PRO A 92 1.20 6.37 8.79
C PRO A 92 2.30 5.31 8.93
N GLU A 93 1.94 4.09 9.34
CA GLU A 93 2.86 2.94 9.43
C GLU A 93 3.41 2.57 8.05
N GLY A 94 2.55 2.57 7.03
CA GLY A 94 2.95 2.32 5.65
C GLY A 94 3.94 3.37 5.13
N ARG A 95 3.71 4.64 5.42
CA ARG A 95 4.62 5.74 5.08
C ARG A 95 5.98 5.59 5.77
N ALA A 96 5.98 5.23 7.05
CA ALA A 96 7.21 4.99 7.80
C ALA A 96 8.01 3.80 7.22
N LYS A 97 7.33 2.74 6.83
CA LYS A 97 7.96 1.56 6.17
C LYS A 97 8.57 1.93 4.83
N LEU A 98 7.88 2.74 4.01
CA LEU A 98 8.44 3.26 2.75
C LEU A 98 9.74 3.99 2.99
N HIS A 99 9.74 4.95 3.90
CA HIS A 99 10.91 5.74 4.24
C HIS A 99 12.08 4.87 4.71
N ALA A 100 11.82 3.93 5.63
CA ALA A 100 12.83 3.01 6.14
C ALA A 100 13.40 2.08 5.05
N TYR A 101 12.60 1.77 4.05
CA TYR A 101 13.01 0.95 2.90
C TYR A 101 13.79 1.73 1.83
N GLY A 102 13.90 3.06 1.98
CA GLY A 102 14.61 3.92 1.02
C GLY A 102 13.73 4.47 -0.10
N ILE A 103 12.42 4.40 0.06
CA ILE A 103 11.44 4.99 -0.87
C ILE A 103 10.86 6.24 -0.22
N ALA A 104 10.95 7.39 -0.89
CA ALA A 104 10.31 8.60 -0.39
C ALA A 104 8.78 8.43 -0.45
N PRO A 105 8.06 8.67 0.67
CA PRO A 105 6.61 8.63 0.68
C PRO A 105 6.00 9.68 -0.25
N PRO A 106 4.71 9.53 -0.64
CA PRO A 106 4.04 10.53 -1.47
C PRO A 106 4.15 11.94 -0.88
N MET A 107 4.41 12.90 -1.75
CA MET A 107 4.55 14.30 -1.35
C MET A 107 3.24 14.86 -0.78
N ALA A 108 3.38 15.71 0.24
CA ALA A 108 2.26 16.48 0.78
C ALA A 108 1.80 17.55 -0.23
N PRO A 109 0.53 17.99 -0.17
CA PRO A 109 0.06 19.09 -0.99
C PRO A 109 0.95 20.33 -0.85
N GLY A 110 1.37 20.90 -1.98
CA GLY A 110 2.27 22.07 -2.02
C GLY A 110 3.77 21.76 -1.89
N GLN A 111 4.15 20.57 -1.59
CA GLN A 111 5.54 20.13 -1.57
C GLN A 111 6.07 20.02 -3.02
N ARG A 112 7.22 20.63 -3.29
CA ARG A 112 7.80 20.65 -4.64
C ARG A 112 8.80 19.53 -4.91
N ALA A 113 9.45 19.02 -3.87
CA ALA A 113 10.44 17.97 -3.97
C ALA A 113 10.39 17.08 -2.73
N PRO A 114 10.62 15.76 -2.88
CA PRO A 114 10.69 14.87 -1.74
C PRO A 114 11.97 15.08 -0.95
N ALA A 115 11.93 14.84 0.36
CA ALA A 115 13.14 14.74 1.15
C ALA A 115 13.90 13.44 0.82
N CYS A 116 15.22 13.51 0.78
CA CYS A 116 16.04 12.32 0.57
C CYS A 116 15.83 11.33 1.74
N PRO A 117 15.47 10.07 1.47
CA PRO A 117 15.28 9.09 2.55
C PRO A 117 16.59 8.69 3.25
N GLN A 118 17.74 9.01 2.67
CA GLN A 118 19.05 8.69 3.26
C GLN A 118 19.60 9.81 4.15
N CYS A 119 19.61 11.06 3.66
CA CYS A 119 20.23 12.16 4.41
C CYS A 119 19.22 13.23 4.88
N GLY A 120 17.94 13.15 4.44
CA GLY A 120 16.91 14.10 4.81
C GLY A 120 16.93 15.43 4.07
N SER A 121 17.88 15.66 3.13
CA SER A 121 17.97 16.90 2.39
C SER A 121 16.76 17.12 1.48
N ALA A 122 16.31 18.37 1.38
CA ALA A 122 15.28 18.78 0.43
C ALA A 122 15.85 19.09 -0.97
N GLU A 123 17.18 19.10 -1.11
CA GLU A 123 17.85 19.34 -2.38
C GLU A 123 17.87 18.08 -3.25
N THR A 124 16.72 17.79 -3.84
CA THR A 124 16.51 16.60 -4.68
C THR A 124 15.99 16.99 -6.05
N GLU A 125 16.26 16.16 -7.05
CA GLU A 125 15.82 16.37 -8.43
C GLU A 125 15.24 15.11 -9.04
N GLU A 126 14.21 15.26 -9.88
CA GLU A 126 13.64 14.15 -10.64
C GLU A 126 14.57 13.78 -11.81
N ILE A 127 14.92 12.49 -11.89
CA ILE A 127 15.68 11.93 -13.02
C ILE A 127 14.70 11.38 -14.05
N SER A 128 13.65 10.68 -13.62
CA SER A 128 12.65 10.07 -14.48
C SER A 128 11.31 9.98 -13.77
N ARG A 129 10.23 10.23 -14.51
CA ARG A 129 8.85 10.05 -13.99
C ARG A 129 8.50 8.58 -13.76
N PHE A 130 9.30 7.65 -14.28
CA PHE A 130 9.09 6.23 -14.14
C PHE A 130 10.31 5.60 -13.49
N GLY A 131 10.10 4.98 -12.34
CA GLY A 131 11.10 4.19 -11.63
C GLY A 131 11.02 2.72 -11.97
N SER A 132 11.34 1.87 -10.99
CA SER A 132 11.31 0.41 -11.14
C SER A 132 9.89 -0.15 -11.37
N THR A 133 8.86 0.59 -10.95
CA THR A 133 7.44 0.28 -11.19
C THR A 133 6.69 1.56 -11.62
N PRO A 134 5.51 1.44 -12.27
CA PRO A 134 4.74 2.60 -12.70
C PRO A 134 4.28 3.53 -11.57
N CYS A 135 4.17 3.03 -10.34
CA CYS A 135 3.77 3.83 -9.18
C CYS A 135 4.91 4.66 -8.57
N LYS A 136 6.15 4.49 -9.07
CA LYS A 136 7.34 5.17 -8.56
C LYS A 136 8.00 6.03 -9.62
N ALA A 137 8.61 7.15 -9.16
CA ALA A 137 9.48 8.00 -9.96
C ALA A 137 10.92 7.89 -9.42
N LEU A 138 11.89 8.08 -10.30
CA LEU A 138 13.31 8.06 -9.92
C LEU A 138 13.79 9.48 -9.65
N TRP A 139 14.37 9.69 -8.47
CA TRP A 139 14.93 10.94 -8.00
C TRP A 139 16.38 10.76 -7.57
N ARG A 140 17.09 11.85 -7.43
CA ARG A 140 18.46 11.88 -6.91
C ARG A 140 18.60 13.00 -5.89
N CYS A 141 19.31 12.74 -4.81
CA CYS A 141 19.72 13.75 -3.86
C CYS A 141 20.97 14.48 -4.35
N ARG A 142 20.94 15.80 -4.34
CA ARG A 142 22.13 16.63 -4.70
C ARG A 142 23.12 16.75 -3.56
N ALA A 143 22.67 16.56 -2.31
CA ALA A 143 23.53 16.67 -1.14
C ALA A 143 24.39 15.43 -0.92
N CYS A 144 23.80 14.21 -0.97
CA CYS A 144 24.53 12.95 -0.76
C CYS A 144 24.73 12.14 -2.04
N ALA A 145 24.22 12.60 -3.18
CA ALA A 145 24.28 11.96 -4.50
C ALA A 145 23.52 10.63 -4.63
N GLU A 146 22.79 10.21 -3.60
CA GLU A 146 22.04 8.94 -3.59
C GLU A 146 20.82 9.00 -4.51
N PRO A 147 20.65 8.06 -5.45
CA PRO A 147 19.39 7.89 -6.16
C PRO A 147 18.37 7.19 -5.26
N PHE A 148 17.10 7.54 -5.42
CA PHE A 148 16.01 6.91 -4.67
C PHE A 148 14.71 6.95 -5.45
N ASP A 149 13.78 6.06 -5.10
CA ASP A 149 12.44 6.07 -5.65
C ASP A 149 11.52 6.97 -4.82
N LEU A 150 10.63 7.69 -5.51
CA LEU A 150 9.50 8.41 -4.90
C LEU A 150 8.21 7.65 -5.24
N PHE A 151 7.39 7.38 -4.25
CA PHE A 151 6.03 6.89 -4.48
C PHE A 151 5.17 8.05 -4.98
N LYS A 152 4.70 7.97 -6.23
CA LYS A 152 3.94 9.06 -6.86
C LYS A 152 2.56 9.21 -6.24
N CYS A 153 2.06 10.45 -6.18
CA CYS A 153 0.68 10.73 -5.77
C CYS A 153 -0.32 10.25 -6.83
N HIS A 154 -1.44 9.67 -6.35
CA HIS A 154 -2.58 9.20 -7.14
C HIS A 154 -3.89 9.68 -6.52
#